data_841c87f5a166787f0d3af3332555c8d3
#
_entry.id   841c87f5a166787f0d3af3332555c8d3
#
_cell.length_a   1.000
_cell.length_b   1.000
_cell.length_c   1.000
_cell.angle_alpha   90.00
_cell.angle_beta   90.00
_cell.angle_gamma   90.00
#
_symmetry.space_group_name_H-M   'P 1'
#
loop_
_entity.id
_entity.type
_entity.pdbx_description
1 polymer ?
#
loop_
_entity_poly.entity_id
_entity_poly.type
_entity_poly.pdbx_seq_one_letter_code
_entity_poly.pdbx_strand_id
1 'polypeptide(L)'
;MAIFIASTKSISRNSGQSAVASASYRAGVELEDKRYGKTHDYSKKHGVMSADIILPTALASAYTDISRSDLWNKAEAAEKRKDARVAREWLVNLPYELDENDRKDIAHKFAQTLADRYGTIADCAIHQPTQKEIDRGADPRNFHAHIMFTTRTAELNDNNEIVLTDKATIELSDNKRRSLGLERVNVEIKEIRQLWEQIANEKLAEYDHELIDSRSYADQGKDIEPQLKMGSVATKLERDKYESEREKAEQANKKGEVYEIDETPATIRGEINLMINERNHLVRTRELADLREKQLFIVPAAPTPKYKPSQDSNDELEQAESVVERVKQVRIQRQIAKEAAEALEKRRIAQQQRDMADQKERERLLAQEEARQAKLEQQRAKRADEEAGFKAQHDHISHQELSSQHRLLKIIDQKSDFGQHLNTLLHLDQQMSAWQRYRSEPSTTDHQKQLAGREQHEIGSHIISHSQQLLDHIKSISDLSTRKAHTKTLERVFDDIKDRQQSALSPEHQRQMRTVSAEITGYRRDINRSRGMSPGF
;
A
#
# COMPACT_ATOMS: atom_id res chain seq x y z
N MET A 1 -12.47 -23.83 -2.20
CA MET A 1 -13.28 -22.83 -1.46
C MET A 1 -12.82 -21.45 -1.88
N ALA A 2 -13.68 -20.72 -2.55
CA ALA A 2 -13.42 -19.35 -2.95
C ALA A 2 -13.21 -18.45 -1.71
N ILE A 3 -12.25 -17.51 -1.79
CA ILE A 3 -11.92 -16.61 -0.68
C ILE A 3 -12.43 -15.22 -1.02
N PHE A 4 -13.18 -14.59 -0.11
CA PHE A 4 -13.63 -13.22 -0.28
C PHE A 4 -12.50 -12.23 0.02
N ILE A 5 -12.05 -11.50 -0.99
CA ILE A 5 -11.21 -10.31 -0.83
C ILE A 5 -11.77 -9.22 -1.75
N ALA A 6 -12.18 -8.10 -1.14
CA ALA A 6 -12.46 -6.86 -1.85
C ALA A 6 -11.93 -5.71 -1.01
N SER A 7 -10.84 -5.09 -1.44
CA SER A 7 -10.18 -4.01 -0.72
C SER A 7 -9.92 -2.82 -1.64
N THR A 8 -10.03 -1.61 -1.08
CA THR A 8 -9.76 -0.38 -1.83
C THR A 8 -8.65 0.43 -1.20
N LYS A 9 -7.88 1.11 -2.03
CA LYS A 9 -6.87 2.09 -1.62
C LYS A 9 -6.80 3.24 -2.63
N SER A 10 -6.38 4.40 -2.15
CA SER A 10 -6.07 5.54 -3.01
C SER A 10 -4.62 5.46 -3.48
N ILE A 11 -4.38 5.78 -4.74
CA ILE A 11 -3.06 6.06 -5.30
C ILE A 11 -2.84 7.56 -5.16
N SER A 12 -1.79 7.95 -4.44
CA SER A 12 -1.59 9.32 -4.01
C SER A 12 -0.15 9.77 -4.24
N ARG A 13 0.02 11.01 -4.68
CA ARG A 13 1.33 11.64 -4.82
C ARG A 13 2.07 11.79 -3.50
N ASN A 14 1.33 11.99 -2.39
CA ASN A 14 1.91 12.07 -1.06
C ASN A 14 2.66 10.80 -0.64
N SER A 15 2.25 9.65 -1.18
CA SER A 15 2.95 8.36 -0.99
C SER A 15 3.99 8.07 -2.09
N GLY A 16 4.39 9.07 -2.87
CA GLY A 16 5.37 8.92 -3.95
C GLY A 16 4.86 8.11 -5.15
N GLN A 17 3.53 7.96 -5.29
CA GLN A 17 2.92 7.16 -6.34
C GLN A 17 2.46 8.02 -7.52
N SER A 18 2.52 7.45 -8.73
CA SER A 18 1.94 7.99 -9.95
C SER A 18 0.83 7.08 -10.46
N ALA A 19 -0.25 7.67 -10.98
CA ALA A 19 -1.31 6.91 -11.63
C ALA A 19 -0.79 6.21 -12.89
N VAL A 20 0.05 6.88 -13.69
CA VAL A 20 0.67 6.32 -14.90
C VAL A 20 1.56 5.13 -14.56
N ALA A 21 2.48 5.26 -13.58
CA ALA A 21 3.34 4.17 -13.13
C ALA A 21 2.51 2.99 -12.59
N SER A 22 1.44 3.30 -11.87
CA SER A 22 0.54 2.30 -11.31
C SER A 22 -0.22 1.52 -12.39
N ALA A 23 -0.71 2.19 -13.40
CA ALA A 23 -1.40 1.58 -14.54
C ALA A 23 -0.43 0.75 -15.39
N SER A 24 0.76 1.29 -15.69
CA SER A 24 1.81 0.60 -16.42
C SER A 24 2.17 -0.74 -15.75
N TYR A 25 2.39 -0.72 -14.42
CA TYR A 25 2.70 -1.93 -13.65
C TYR A 25 1.57 -2.96 -13.68
N ARG A 26 0.30 -2.52 -13.56
CA ARG A 26 -0.84 -3.45 -13.50
C ARG A 26 -1.17 -4.05 -14.86
N ALA A 27 -1.15 -3.22 -15.89
CA ALA A 27 -1.41 -3.68 -17.26
C ALA A 27 -0.22 -4.43 -17.89
N GLY A 28 0.99 -4.36 -17.31
CA GLY A 28 2.18 -4.98 -17.88
C GLY A 28 2.61 -4.33 -19.20
N VAL A 29 2.55 -3.01 -19.30
CA VAL A 29 2.84 -2.24 -20.52
C VAL A 29 3.86 -1.14 -20.24
N GLU A 30 4.40 -0.57 -21.31
CA GLU A 30 5.22 0.65 -21.25
C GLU A 30 4.34 1.90 -21.38
N LEU A 31 4.46 2.85 -20.43
CA LEU A 31 3.75 4.12 -20.45
C LEU A 31 4.70 5.28 -20.13
N GLU A 32 4.58 6.36 -20.89
CA GLU A 32 5.24 7.63 -20.61
C GLU A 32 4.44 8.41 -19.56
N ASP A 33 5.09 8.78 -18.46
CA ASP A 33 4.58 9.67 -17.44
C ASP A 33 5.03 11.11 -17.75
N LYS A 34 4.14 11.87 -18.39
CA LYS A 34 4.41 13.25 -18.85
C LYS A 34 4.68 14.20 -17.70
N ARG A 35 4.12 13.94 -16.50
CA ARG A 35 4.32 14.77 -15.32
C ARG A 35 5.76 14.68 -14.80
N TYR A 36 6.35 13.49 -14.81
CA TYR A 36 7.69 13.25 -14.29
C TYR A 36 8.75 13.15 -15.38
N GLY A 37 8.37 13.21 -16.66
CA GLY A 37 9.27 13.03 -17.79
C GLY A 37 9.97 11.67 -17.77
N LYS A 38 9.25 10.62 -17.35
CA LYS A 38 9.77 9.26 -17.19
C LYS A 38 8.92 8.26 -17.94
N THR A 39 9.57 7.26 -18.50
CA THR A 39 8.89 6.08 -19.05
C THR A 39 8.92 4.96 -18.01
N HIS A 40 7.78 4.35 -17.77
CA HIS A 40 7.62 3.17 -16.92
C HIS A 40 7.40 1.96 -17.82
N ASP A 41 8.40 1.11 -17.92
CA ASP A 41 8.35 -0.10 -18.76
C ASP A 41 8.17 -1.36 -17.89
N TYR A 42 6.99 -1.95 -17.99
CA TYR A 42 6.63 -3.24 -17.40
C TYR A 42 6.20 -4.25 -18.46
N SER A 43 6.55 -4.05 -19.74
CA SER A 43 6.20 -4.93 -20.86
C SER A 43 6.68 -6.37 -20.69
N LYS A 44 7.75 -6.57 -19.88
CA LYS A 44 8.30 -7.88 -19.53
C LYS A 44 7.63 -8.52 -18.30
N LYS A 45 6.62 -7.88 -17.74
CA LYS A 45 5.90 -8.46 -16.58
C LYS A 45 5.04 -9.63 -17.04
N HIS A 46 5.22 -10.77 -16.39
CA HIS A 46 4.41 -11.95 -16.59
C HIS A 46 3.22 -11.99 -15.61
N GLY A 47 2.23 -12.84 -15.90
CA GLY A 47 1.07 -13.05 -15.03
C GLY A 47 -0.08 -12.07 -15.22
N VAL A 48 -0.01 -11.17 -16.21
CA VAL A 48 -1.16 -10.34 -16.65
C VAL A 48 -1.93 -11.13 -17.69
N MET A 49 -3.19 -11.48 -17.41
CA MET A 49 -4.07 -12.23 -18.29
C MET A 49 -4.81 -11.31 -19.26
N SER A 50 -5.36 -10.21 -18.75
CA SER A 50 -6.00 -9.16 -19.55
C SER A 50 -5.86 -7.81 -18.86
N ALA A 51 -5.95 -6.74 -19.66
CA ALA A 51 -5.97 -5.36 -19.14
C ALA A 51 -6.82 -4.50 -20.08
N ASP A 52 -8.02 -4.15 -19.64
CA ASP A 52 -9.04 -3.49 -20.43
C ASP A 52 -9.47 -2.16 -19.80
N ILE A 53 -9.70 -1.14 -20.61
CA ILE A 53 -10.29 0.13 -20.18
C ILE A 53 -11.79 0.03 -20.33
N ILE A 54 -12.52 0.40 -19.28
CA ILE A 54 -13.97 0.34 -19.20
C ILE A 54 -14.51 1.75 -19.00
N LEU A 55 -15.25 2.23 -20.00
CA LEU A 55 -15.91 3.52 -19.97
C LEU A 55 -17.28 3.41 -19.28
N PRO A 56 -17.77 4.46 -18.61
CA PRO A 56 -19.16 4.52 -18.22
C PRO A 56 -20.08 4.31 -19.45
N THR A 57 -21.17 3.60 -19.28
CA THR A 57 -22.13 3.30 -20.36
C THR A 57 -22.59 4.55 -21.11
N ALA A 58 -22.73 5.66 -20.40
CA ALA A 58 -23.10 6.95 -21.00
C ALA A 58 -22.07 7.47 -22.03
N LEU A 59 -20.80 7.08 -21.91
CA LEU A 59 -19.72 7.51 -22.81
C LEU A 59 -19.37 6.46 -23.87
N ALA A 60 -19.63 5.19 -23.59
CA ALA A 60 -19.24 4.08 -24.46
C ALA A 60 -19.86 4.12 -25.86
N SER A 61 -21.03 4.77 -26.03
CA SER A 61 -21.68 4.94 -27.32
C SER A 61 -21.08 6.04 -28.19
N ALA A 62 -20.41 7.01 -27.57
CA ALA A 62 -19.88 8.20 -28.23
C ALA A 62 -18.36 8.16 -28.43
N TYR A 63 -17.66 7.33 -27.67
CA TYR A 63 -16.21 7.22 -27.70
C TYR A 63 -15.76 5.77 -27.58
N THR A 64 -14.99 5.30 -28.54
CA THR A 64 -14.66 3.87 -28.64
C THR A 64 -13.22 3.53 -28.23
N ASP A 65 -12.32 4.51 -28.16
CA ASP A 65 -10.90 4.20 -27.90
C ASP A 65 -10.19 5.35 -27.17
N ILE A 66 -9.86 5.14 -25.90
CA ILE A 66 -8.92 5.96 -25.17
C ILE A 66 -7.68 5.14 -24.84
N SER A 67 -6.50 5.65 -25.20
CA SER A 67 -5.27 4.97 -24.82
C SER A 67 -5.06 5.03 -23.31
N ARG A 68 -4.51 3.97 -22.73
CA ARG A 68 -4.15 3.92 -21.30
C ARG A 68 -3.19 5.05 -20.92
N SER A 69 -2.27 5.40 -21.83
CA SER A 69 -1.34 6.53 -21.64
C SER A 69 -2.08 7.86 -21.53
N ASP A 70 -3.02 8.13 -22.44
CA ASP A 70 -3.77 9.38 -22.41
C ASP A 70 -4.68 9.47 -21.19
N LEU A 71 -5.39 8.39 -20.87
CA LEU A 71 -6.25 8.33 -19.70
C LEU A 71 -5.50 8.73 -18.41
N TRP A 72 -4.39 8.05 -18.13
CA TRP A 72 -3.71 8.25 -16.85
C TRP A 72 -2.88 9.54 -16.81
N ASN A 73 -2.37 10.01 -17.93
CA ASN A 73 -1.78 11.35 -18.02
C ASN A 73 -2.83 12.46 -17.86
N LYS A 74 -4.05 12.30 -18.42
CA LYS A 74 -5.18 13.20 -18.16
C LYS A 74 -5.58 13.19 -16.67
N ALA A 75 -5.64 12.01 -16.05
CA ALA A 75 -5.94 11.88 -14.61
C ALA A 75 -4.89 12.58 -13.73
N GLU A 76 -3.61 12.44 -14.07
CA GLU A 76 -2.53 13.20 -13.41
C GLU A 76 -2.68 14.70 -13.62
N ALA A 77 -2.92 15.16 -14.84
CA ALA A 77 -3.04 16.59 -15.16
C ALA A 77 -4.27 17.25 -14.51
N ALA A 78 -5.36 16.52 -14.33
CA ALA A 78 -6.58 17.02 -13.70
C ALA A 78 -6.40 17.38 -12.21
N GLU A 79 -5.38 16.85 -11.56
CA GLU A 79 -5.11 17.10 -10.14
C GLU A 79 -4.01 18.16 -9.95
N LYS A 80 -4.37 19.30 -9.36
CA LYS A 80 -3.44 20.44 -9.19
C LYS A 80 -2.53 20.32 -7.96
N ARG A 81 -3.01 19.66 -6.88
CA ARG A 81 -2.28 19.61 -5.61
C ARG A 81 -1.13 18.61 -5.67
N LYS A 82 -0.01 18.94 -5.00
CA LYS A 82 1.17 18.08 -4.89
C LYS A 82 0.94 16.80 -4.07
N ASP A 83 -0.06 16.79 -3.20
CA ASP A 83 -0.46 15.68 -2.34
C ASP A 83 -1.74 14.98 -2.83
N ALA A 84 -2.16 15.24 -4.06
CA ALA A 84 -3.44 14.76 -4.58
C ALA A 84 -3.52 13.22 -4.66
N ARG A 85 -4.71 12.70 -4.40
CA ARG A 85 -5.11 11.37 -4.85
C ARG A 85 -5.39 11.43 -6.35
N VAL A 86 -4.71 10.58 -7.11
CA VAL A 86 -4.74 10.59 -8.60
C VAL A 86 -5.49 9.41 -9.19
N ALA A 87 -5.66 8.34 -8.41
CA ALA A 87 -6.51 7.20 -8.75
C ALA A 87 -7.02 6.52 -7.48
N ARG A 88 -8.10 5.73 -7.62
CA ARG A 88 -8.55 4.76 -6.63
C ARG A 88 -8.43 3.38 -7.22
N GLU A 89 -7.98 2.43 -6.43
CA GLU A 89 -7.88 1.03 -6.83
C GLU A 89 -8.81 0.18 -5.97
N TRP A 90 -9.50 -0.75 -6.61
CA TRP A 90 -10.08 -1.93 -5.99
C TRP A 90 -9.25 -3.15 -6.36
N LEU A 91 -8.91 -3.93 -5.36
CA LEU A 91 -8.31 -5.25 -5.50
C LEU A 91 -9.36 -6.27 -5.08
N VAL A 92 -9.77 -7.12 -6.01
CA VAL A 92 -10.72 -8.20 -5.76
C VAL A 92 -10.09 -9.55 -6.09
N ASN A 93 -10.35 -10.55 -5.27
CA ASN A 93 -9.95 -11.93 -5.54
C ASN A 93 -10.97 -12.57 -6.47
N LEU A 94 -10.48 -13.29 -7.47
CA LEU A 94 -11.33 -13.98 -8.44
C LEU A 94 -11.42 -15.46 -8.04
N PRO A 95 -12.62 -16.06 -7.98
CA PRO A 95 -12.78 -17.47 -7.65
C PRO A 95 -12.01 -18.35 -8.64
N TYR A 96 -11.15 -19.21 -8.12
CA TYR A 96 -10.36 -20.13 -8.96
C TYR A 96 -11.21 -21.26 -9.55
N GLU A 97 -12.38 -21.50 -8.97
CA GLU A 97 -13.39 -22.45 -9.42
C GLU A 97 -14.00 -22.09 -10.76
N LEU A 98 -14.01 -20.80 -11.09
CA LEU A 98 -14.51 -20.28 -12.37
C LEU A 98 -13.43 -20.41 -13.45
N ASP A 99 -13.85 -20.50 -14.70
CA ASP A 99 -12.93 -20.43 -15.83
C ASP A 99 -12.40 -19.01 -16.10
N GLU A 100 -11.55 -18.85 -17.11
CA GLU A 100 -10.92 -17.58 -17.42
C GLU A 100 -11.93 -16.54 -17.90
N ASN A 101 -12.90 -16.94 -18.73
CA ASN A 101 -13.92 -16.05 -19.27
C ASN A 101 -14.85 -15.57 -18.18
N ASP A 102 -15.33 -16.46 -17.34
CA ASP A 102 -16.20 -16.14 -16.21
C ASP A 102 -15.51 -15.20 -15.21
N ARG A 103 -14.22 -15.46 -14.90
CA ARG A 103 -13.42 -14.54 -14.07
C ARG A 103 -13.30 -13.15 -14.71
N LYS A 104 -13.12 -13.08 -16.03
CA LYS A 104 -13.09 -11.82 -16.76
C LYS A 104 -14.44 -11.12 -16.71
N ASP A 105 -15.52 -11.84 -16.95
CA ASP A 105 -16.88 -11.30 -16.98
C ASP A 105 -17.29 -10.69 -15.64
N ILE A 106 -17.05 -11.38 -14.52
CA ILE A 106 -17.40 -10.84 -13.19
C ILE A 106 -16.52 -9.64 -12.81
N ALA A 107 -15.22 -9.63 -13.18
CA ALA A 107 -14.35 -8.48 -12.98
C ALA A 107 -14.80 -7.26 -13.78
N HIS A 108 -15.16 -7.47 -15.05
CA HIS A 108 -15.68 -6.42 -15.93
C HIS A 108 -17.05 -5.92 -15.46
N LYS A 109 -17.99 -6.81 -15.08
CA LYS A 109 -19.30 -6.45 -14.53
C LYS A 109 -19.15 -5.56 -13.29
N PHE A 110 -18.24 -5.91 -12.39
CA PHE A 110 -17.96 -5.10 -11.21
C PHE A 110 -17.35 -3.74 -11.57
N ALA A 111 -16.35 -3.71 -12.46
CA ALA A 111 -15.72 -2.49 -12.93
C ALA A 111 -16.72 -1.57 -13.66
N GLN A 112 -17.57 -2.12 -14.53
CA GLN A 112 -18.61 -1.38 -15.23
C GLN A 112 -19.64 -0.77 -14.28
N THR A 113 -20.11 -1.57 -13.31
CA THR A 113 -21.09 -1.08 -12.31
C THR A 113 -20.54 0.10 -11.51
N LEU A 114 -19.26 0.07 -11.14
CA LEU A 114 -18.64 1.19 -10.44
C LEU A 114 -18.34 2.38 -11.36
N ALA A 115 -17.92 2.12 -12.60
CA ALA A 115 -17.74 3.16 -13.63
C ALA A 115 -19.03 3.95 -13.86
N ASP A 116 -20.14 3.25 -14.00
CA ASP A 116 -21.48 3.85 -14.20
C ASP A 116 -21.95 4.58 -12.93
N ARG A 117 -21.77 3.98 -11.74
CA ARG A 117 -22.17 4.57 -10.46
C ARG A 117 -21.50 5.93 -10.20
N TYR A 118 -20.26 6.08 -10.60
CA TYR A 118 -19.44 7.27 -10.31
C TYR A 118 -19.17 8.16 -11.51
N GLY A 119 -19.57 7.75 -12.70
CA GLY A 119 -19.22 8.43 -13.93
C GLY A 119 -17.71 8.44 -14.21
N THR A 120 -16.96 7.47 -13.71
CA THR A 120 -15.50 7.40 -13.79
C THR A 120 -15.05 6.34 -14.79
N ILE A 121 -13.83 6.47 -15.31
CA ILE A 121 -13.26 5.46 -16.20
C ILE A 121 -12.48 4.45 -15.34
N ALA A 122 -12.71 3.16 -15.62
CA ALA A 122 -12.00 2.06 -14.99
C ALA A 122 -10.91 1.49 -15.91
N ASP A 123 -9.82 1.03 -15.31
CA ASP A 123 -8.74 0.26 -15.94
C ASP A 123 -8.62 -1.05 -15.16
N CYS A 124 -9.14 -2.14 -15.74
CA CYS A 124 -9.26 -3.46 -15.13
C CYS A 124 -8.16 -4.38 -15.63
N ALA A 125 -7.23 -4.75 -14.77
CA ALA A 125 -6.17 -5.70 -15.07
C ALA A 125 -6.33 -6.98 -14.24
N ILE A 126 -6.41 -8.12 -14.91
CA ILE A 126 -6.57 -9.44 -14.30
C ILE A 126 -5.20 -10.12 -14.23
N HIS A 127 -4.86 -10.61 -13.05
CA HIS A 127 -3.59 -11.27 -12.79
C HIS A 127 -3.76 -12.71 -12.32
N GLN A 128 -2.80 -13.53 -12.71
CA GLN A 128 -2.58 -14.88 -12.17
C GLN A 128 -1.16 -14.98 -11.61
N PRO A 129 -0.90 -15.87 -10.66
CA PRO A 129 0.46 -16.14 -10.20
C PRO A 129 1.30 -16.74 -11.34
N THR A 130 2.51 -16.26 -11.49
CA THR A 130 3.47 -16.81 -12.44
C THR A 130 4.05 -18.13 -11.92
N GLN A 131 4.56 -19.00 -12.81
CA GLN A 131 5.23 -20.23 -12.40
C GLN A 131 6.38 -19.95 -11.41
N LYS A 132 7.18 -18.90 -11.67
CA LYS A 132 8.24 -18.45 -10.76
C LYS A 132 7.73 -18.09 -9.35
N GLU A 133 6.56 -17.48 -9.24
CA GLU A 133 5.95 -17.17 -7.94
C GLU A 133 5.42 -18.43 -7.25
N ILE A 134 4.82 -19.35 -8.02
CA ILE A 134 4.35 -20.65 -7.53
C ILE A 134 5.53 -21.47 -6.99
N ASP A 135 6.63 -21.51 -7.73
CA ASP A 135 7.86 -22.20 -7.32
C ASP A 135 8.45 -21.62 -6.02
N ARG A 136 8.14 -20.36 -5.71
CA ARG A 136 8.50 -19.65 -4.48
C ARG A 136 7.39 -19.66 -3.42
N GLY A 137 6.44 -20.61 -3.49
CA GLY A 137 5.39 -20.80 -2.49
C GLY A 137 4.17 -19.90 -2.62
N ALA A 138 3.95 -19.25 -3.77
CA ALA A 138 2.67 -18.57 -4.00
C ALA A 138 1.55 -19.59 -4.27
N ASP A 139 0.35 -19.31 -3.77
CA ASP A 139 -0.81 -20.16 -4.06
C ASP A 139 -1.17 -20.04 -5.56
N PRO A 140 -1.19 -21.15 -6.32
CA PRO A 140 -1.52 -21.15 -7.73
C PRO A 140 -2.96 -20.70 -8.02
N ARG A 141 -3.83 -20.69 -7.01
CA ARG A 141 -5.24 -20.26 -7.09
C ARG A 141 -5.45 -18.76 -6.89
N ASN A 142 -4.37 -17.98 -6.71
CA ASN A 142 -4.45 -16.55 -6.42
C ASN A 142 -4.72 -15.72 -7.69
N PHE A 143 -5.89 -15.93 -8.30
CA PHE A 143 -6.40 -15.06 -9.37
C PHE A 143 -6.99 -13.80 -8.75
N HIS A 144 -6.65 -12.63 -9.29
CA HIS A 144 -7.16 -11.38 -8.76
C HIS A 144 -7.23 -10.27 -9.83
N ALA A 145 -8.13 -9.32 -9.64
CA ALA A 145 -8.24 -8.16 -10.49
C ALA A 145 -7.83 -6.88 -9.75
N HIS A 146 -6.98 -6.10 -10.40
CA HIS A 146 -6.68 -4.72 -10.06
C HIS A 146 -7.53 -3.80 -10.90
N ILE A 147 -8.44 -3.07 -10.29
CA ILE A 147 -9.37 -2.18 -10.99
C ILE A 147 -9.09 -0.76 -10.53
N MET A 148 -8.41 0.00 -11.37
CA MET A 148 -8.11 1.40 -11.11
C MET A 148 -9.21 2.29 -11.67
N PHE A 149 -9.59 3.32 -10.93
CA PHE A 149 -10.59 4.32 -11.32
C PHE A 149 -10.01 5.71 -11.31
N THR A 150 -10.44 6.55 -12.27
CA THR A 150 -10.17 7.98 -12.20
C THR A 150 -10.84 8.57 -10.96
N THR A 151 -10.21 9.57 -10.32
CA THR A 151 -10.80 10.24 -9.15
C THR A 151 -11.85 11.28 -9.52
N ARG A 152 -12.07 11.47 -10.80
CA ARG A 152 -12.99 12.46 -11.38
C ARG A 152 -13.94 11.80 -12.35
N THR A 153 -15.11 12.39 -12.48
CA THR A 153 -16.09 12.03 -13.49
C THR A 153 -15.54 12.35 -14.89
N ALA A 154 -15.87 11.52 -15.84
CA ALA A 154 -15.50 11.67 -17.23
C ALA A 154 -16.69 12.17 -18.04
N GLU A 155 -16.47 13.17 -18.88
CA GLU A 155 -17.48 13.78 -19.75
C GLU A 155 -16.88 14.04 -21.13
N LEU A 156 -17.70 14.28 -22.13
CA LEU A 156 -17.27 14.74 -23.45
C LEU A 156 -17.33 16.26 -23.50
N ASN A 157 -16.26 16.88 -24.01
CA ASN A 157 -16.28 18.30 -24.35
C ASN A 157 -16.93 18.53 -25.72
N ASP A 158 -17.06 19.80 -26.14
CA ASP A 158 -17.64 20.21 -27.42
C ASP A 158 -16.89 19.62 -28.63
N ASN A 159 -15.65 19.20 -28.47
CA ASN A 159 -14.83 18.56 -29.48
C ASN A 159 -14.95 17.03 -29.49
N ASN A 160 -15.86 16.48 -28.69
CA ASN A 160 -16.06 15.04 -28.53
C ASN A 160 -14.83 14.33 -27.92
N GLU A 161 -14.04 15.03 -27.06
CA GLU A 161 -12.91 14.48 -26.35
C GLU A 161 -13.27 14.21 -24.88
N ILE A 162 -12.73 13.13 -24.30
CA ILE A 162 -12.89 12.84 -22.88
C ILE A 162 -12.13 13.87 -22.04
N VAL A 163 -12.85 14.54 -21.15
CA VAL A 163 -12.33 15.42 -20.12
C VAL A 163 -12.71 14.91 -18.73
N LEU A 164 -11.85 15.14 -17.74
CA LEU A 164 -12.10 14.78 -16.35
C LEU A 164 -12.53 16.03 -15.59
N THR A 165 -13.76 16.05 -15.10
CA THR A 165 -14.45 17.23 -14.57
C THR A 165 -14.49 17.21 -13.05
N ASP A 166 -15.60 16.90 -12.42
CA ASP A 166 -15.79 16.94 -10.98
C ASP A 166 -15.19 15.74 -10.26
N LYS A 167 -14.95 15.90 -8.96
CA LYS A 167 -14.57 14.76 -8.11
C LYS A 167 -15.71 13.76 -8.01
N ALA A 168 -15.42 12.50 -8.28
CA ALA A 168 -16.35 11.40 -8.03
C ALA A 168 -16.79 11.40 -6.57
N THR A 169 -18.06 11.07 -6.31
CA THR A 169 -18.65 11.18 -4.97
C THR A 169 -17.89 10.38 -3.93
N ILE A 170 -17.34 9.22 -4.27
CA ILE A 170 -16.51 8.40 -3.38
C ILE A 170 -15.18 9.07 -2.98
N GLU A 171 -14.72 10.07 -3.73
CA GLU A 171 -13.49 10.82 -3.46
C GLU A 171 -13.70 12.08 -2.63
N LEU A 172 -14.95 12.43 -2.38
CA LEU A 172 -15.30 13.58 -1.54
C LEU A 172 -15.01 13.31 -0.07
N SER A 173 -14.72 14.37 0.68
CA SER A 173 -14.63 14.28 2.14
C SER A 173 -15.99 13.98 2.78
N ASP A 174 -16.01 13.35 3.94
CA ASP A 174 -17.24 13.03 4.67
C ASP A 174 -18.10 14.28 4.94
N ASN A 175 -17.49 15.45 5.17
CA ASN A 175 -18.22 16.71 5.33
C ASN A 175 -18.94 17.13 4.04
N LYS A 176 -18.25 17.04 2.90
CA LYS A 176 -18.87 17.37 1.60
C LYS A 176 -19.95 16.35 1.23
N ARG A 177 -19.72 15.07 1.50
CA ARG A 177 -20.71 14.01 1.28
C ARG A 177 -21.97 14.27 2.10
N ARG A 178 -21.81 14.59 3.38
CA ARG A 178 -22.96 14.95 4.27
C ARG A 178 -23.75 16.14 3.74
N SER A 179 -23.05 17.18 3.23
CA SER A 179 -23.74 18.35 2.64
C SER A 179 -24.52 18.02 1.37
N LEU A 180 -24.22 16.89 0.73
CA LEU A 180 -24.93 16.36 -0.45
C LEU A 180 -25.97 15.28 -0.08
N GLY A 181 -26.21 15.01 1.19
CA GLY A 181 -27.11 13.96 1.63
C GLY A 181 -26.59 12.53 1.42
N LEU A 182 -25.26 12.38 1.18
CA LEU A 182 -24.63 11.07 0.96
C LEU A 182 -24.12 10.49 2.27
N GLU A 183 -24.17 9.16 2.38
CA GLU A 183 -23.56 8.42 3.47
C GLU A 183 -22.02 8.59 3.52
N ARG A 184 -21.43 8.27 4.67
CA ARG A 184 -19.97 8.27 4.82
C ARG A 184 -19.32 7.26 3.89
N VAL A 185 -18.10 7.56 3.44
CA VAL A 185 -17.32 6.69 2.52
C VAL A 185 -17.18 5.25 3.06
N ASN A 186 -17.01 5.07 4.36
CA ASN A 186 -16.86 3.74 4.94
C ASN A 186 -18.14 2.89 4.84
N VAL A 187 -19.34 3.49 4.86
CA VAL A 187 -20.62 2.80 4.64
C VAL A 187 -20.70 2.36 3.18
N GLU A 188 -20.42 3.27 2.26
CA GLU A 188 -20.42 2.97 0.82
C GLU A 188 -19.39 1.90 0.43
N ILE A 189 -18.21 1.89 1.04
CA ILE A 189 -17.21 0.82 0.84
C ILE A 189 -17.78 -0.55 1.26
N LYS A 190 -18.57 -0.62 2.32
CA LYS A 190 -19.24 -1.89 2.72
C LYS A 190 -20.24 -2.34 1.66
N GLU A 191 -21.05 -1.41 1.13
CA GLU A 191 -22.01 -1.71 0.04
C GLU A 191 -21.29 -2.21 -1.23
N ILE A 192 -20.16 -1.59 -1.59
CA ILE A 192 -19.38 -2.04 -2.75
C ILE A 192 -18.79 -3.44 -2.52
N ARG A 193 -18.41 -3.78 -1.29
CA ARG A 193 -17.97 -5.14 -0.95
C ARG A 193 -19.11 -6.16 -1.09
N GLN A 194 -20.33 -5.79 -0.68
CA GLN A 194 -21.53 -6.61 -0.88
C GLN A 194 -21.89 -6.75 -2.36
N LEU A 195 -21.73 -5.69 -3.14
CA LEU A 195 -21.88 -5.75 -4.61
C LEU A 195 -20.91 -6.75 -5.24
N TRP A 196 -19.64 -6.76 -4.83
CA TRP A 196 -18.69 -7.76 -5.29
C TRP A 196 -19.10 -9.18 -4.92
N GLU A 197 -19.52 -9.39 -3.67
CA GLU A 197 -20.07 -10.67 -3.20
C GLU A 197 -21.24 -11.13 -4.08
N GLN A 198 -22.20 -10.25 -4.33
CA GLN A 198 -23.37 -10.57 -5.16
C GLN A 198 -22.96 -10.99 -6.57
N ILE A 199 -22.11 -10.20 -7.26
CA ILE A 199 -21.66 -10.49 -8.63
C ILE A 199 -20.93 -11.83 -8.70
N ALA A 200 -20.03 -12.10 -7.76
CA ALA A 200 -19.28 -13.34 -7.74
C ALA A 200 -20.17 -14.54 -7.41
N ASN A 201 -21.11 -14.38 -6.46
CA ASN A 201 -22.01 -15.44 -6.04
C ASN A 201 -23.06 -15.78 -7.10
N GLU A 202 -23.54 -14.82 -7.88
CA GLU A 202 -24.40 -15.09 -9.04
C GLU A 202 -23.70 -16.08 -9.99
N LYS A 203 -22.43 -15.87 -10.29
CA LYS A 203 -21.67 -16.73 -11.19
C LYS A 203 -21.30 -18.08 -10.55
N LEU A 204 -20.89 -18.09 -9.27
CA LEU A 204 -20.58 -19.32 -8.55
C LEU A 204 -21.79 -20.26 -8.44
N ALA A 205 -22.99 -19.69 -8.23
CA ALA A 205 -24.23 -20.44 -8.14
C ALA A 205 -24.64 -21.11 -9.47
N GLU A 206 -24.27 -20.53 -10.64
CA GLU A 206 -24.51 -21.16 -11.94
C GLU A 206 -23.85 -22.54 -12.07
N TYR A 207 -22.73 -22.75 -11.35
CA TYR A 207 -21.96 -23.99 -11.38
C TYR A 207 -22.04 -24.80 -10.07
N ASP A 208 -22.98 -24.48 -9.18
CA ASP A 208 -23.17 -25.13 -7.88
C ASP A 208 -21.90 -25.10 -6.99
N HIS A 209 -21.13 -24.04 -7.11
CA HIS A 209 -19.94 -23.82 -6.28
C HIS A 209 -20.29 -23.16 -4.94
N GLU A 210 -19.40 -23.33 -3.96
CA GLU A 210 -19.52 -22.69 -2.66
C GLU A 210 -19.45 -21.16 -2.80
N LEU A 211 -20.39 -20.47 -2.15
CA LEU A 211 -20.53 -19.02 -2.21
C LEU A 211 -19.54 -18.32 -1.28
N ILE A 212 -19.12 -17.10 -1.64
CA ILE A 212 -18.32 -16.22 -0.80
C ILE A 212 -19.20 -15.32 0.06
N ASP A 213 -18.66 -14.82 1.18
CA ASP A 213 -19.37 -13.95 2.12
C ASP A 213 -18.50 -12.75 2.49
N SER A 214 -19.03 -11.54 2.33
CA SER A 214 -18.32 -10.28 2.59
C SER A 214 -18.25 -9.89 4.07
N ARG A 215 -19.05 -10.55 4.92
CA ARG A 215 -19.10 -10.31 6.35
C ARG A 215 -17.85 -10.87 7.03
N SER A 216 -17.53 -10.36 8.22
CA SER A 216 -16.49 -10.98 9.05
C SER A 216 -16.90 -12.38 9.50
N TYR A 217 -15.95 -13.25 9.82
CA TYR A 217 -16.26 -14.58 10.34
C TYR A 217 -17.13 -14.53 11.61
N ALA A 218 -16.91 -13.54 12.46
CA ALA A 218 -17.75 -13.31 13.64
C ALA A 218 -19.21 -12.97 13.25
N ASP A 219 -19.42 -12.12 12.25
CA ASP A 219 -20.76 -11.78 11.75
C ASP A 219 -21.43 -12.96 11.03
N GLN A 220 -20.64 -13.90 10.51
CA GLN A 220 -21.10 -15.16 9.93
C GLN A 220 -21.43 -16.22 11.02
N GLY A 221 -21.12 -15.96 12.28
CA GLY A 221 -21.25 -16.92 13.37
C GLY A 221 -20.23 -18.07 13.33
N LYS A 222 -19.14 -17.91 12.59
CA LYS A 222 -18.06 -18.90 12.47
C LYS A 222 -17.00 -18.67 13.54
N ASP A 223 -16.63 -19.71 14.29
CA ASP A 223 -15.56 -19.67 15.30
C ASP A 223 -14.17 -19.85 14.68
N ILE A 224 -13.89 -19.12 13.57
CA ILE A 224 -12.59 -19.10 12.92
C ILE A 224 -12.02 -17.70 12.89
N GLU A 225 -10.69 -17.59 12.96
CA GLU A 225 -9.98 -16.32 12.96
C GLU A 225 -9.47 -15.96 11.57
N PRO A 226 -9.53 -14.67 11.19
CA PRO A 226 -8.90 -14.20 9.96
C PRO A 226 -7.38 -14.17 10.11
N GLN A 227 -6.67 -14.56 9.06
CA GLN A 227 -5.22 -14.42 8.99
C GLN A 227 -4.79 -12.95 9.01
N LEU A 228 -3.63 -12.69 9.60
CA LEU A 228 -3.00 -11.38 9.55
C LEU A 228 -2.48 -11.09 8.14
N LYS A 229 -2.68 -9.86 7.68
CA LYS A 229 -2.15 -9.40 6.40
C LYS A 229 -0.62 -9.35 6.45
N MET A 230 0.06 -10.19 5.69
CA MET A 230 1.52 -10.31 5.69
C MET A 230 2.22 -8.99 5.30
N GLY A 231 1.75 -8.36 4.23
CA GLY A 231 2.43 -7.22 3.61
C GLY A 231 3.63 -7.66 2.76
N SER A 232 4.12 -6.77 1.90
CA SER A 232 5.13 -7.10 0.88
C SER A 232 6.47 -7.57 1.47
N VAL A 233 6.90 -6.97 2.58
CA VAL A 233 8.20 -7.30 3.20
C VAL A 233 8.16 -8.69 3.84
N ALA A 234 7.14 -8.97 4.68
CA ALA A 234 7.01 -10.27 5.32
C ALA A 234 6.79 -11.38 4.28
N THR A 235 5.92 -11.15 3.28
CA THR A 235 5.73 -12.10 2.16
C THR A 235 7.04 -12.41 1.44
N LYS A 236 7.89 -11.40 1.21
CA LYS A 236 9.19 -11.63 0.58
C LYS A 236 10.09 -12.49 1.45
N LEU A 237 10.21 -12.19 2.75
CA LEU A 237 11.05 -12.96 3.67
C LEU A 237 10.61 -14.42 3.78
N GLU A 238 9.30 -14.70 3.83
CA GLU A 238 8.78 -16.07 3.84
C GLU A 238 9.14 -16.82 2.53
N ARG A 239 8.97 -16.16 1.39
CA ARG A 239 9.32 -16.74 0.09
C ARG A 239 10.82 -16.99 -0.07
N ASP A 240 11.65 -16.05 0.38
CA ASP A 240 13.11 -16.18 0.32
C ASP A 240 13.58 -17.34 1.23
N LYS A 241 12.98 -17.53 2.42
CA LYS A 241 13.25 -18.68 3.27
C LYS A 241 12.80 -19.99 2.61
N TYR A 242 11.58 -20.04 2.10
CA TYR A 242 11.06 -21.25 1.41
C TYR A 242 11.96 -21.66 0.24
N GLU A 243 12.39 -20.72 -0.59
CA GLU A 243 13.31 -20.96 -1.71
C GLU A 243 14.66 -21.53 -1.22
N SER A 244 15.24 -20.91 -0.18
CA SER A 244 16.49 -21.35 0.43
C SER A 244 16.41 -22.79 1.00
N GLU A 245 15.32 -23.12 1.70
CA GLU A 245 15.13 -24.46 2.26
C GLU A 245 14.94 -25.51 1.16
N ARG A 246 14.19 -25.17 0.11
CA ARG A 246 14.03 -26.04 -1.06
C ARG A 246 15.36 -26.29 -1.78
N GLU A 247 16.18 -25.26 -1.98
CA GLU A 247 17.51 -25.41 -2.58
C GLU A 247 18.42 -26.31 -1.75
N LYS A 248 18.40 -26.19 -0.41
CA LYS A 248 19.15 -27.09 0.48
C LYS A 248 18.70 -28.53 0.35
N ALA A 249 17.37 -28.75 0.32
CA ALA A 249 16.80 -30.09 0.13
C ALA A 249 17.19 -30.70 -1.22
N GLU A 250 17.16 -29.93 -2.31
CA GLU A 250 17.58 -30.37 -3.64
C GLU A 250 19.08 -30.70 -3.69
N GLN A 251 19.93 -29.92 -3.02
CA GLN A 251 21.37 -30.17 -2.93
C GLN A 251 21.68 -31.43 -2.12
N ALA A 252 21.00 -31.65 -1.00
CA ALA A 252 21.13 -32.86 -0.19
C ALA A 252 20.68 -34.11 -0.97
N ASN A 253 19.55 -34.02 -1.66
CA ASN A 253 19.03 -35.10 -2.49
C ASN A 253 20.01 -35.48 -3.62
N LYS A 254 20.66 -34.52 -4.27
CA LYS A 254 21.72 -34.78 -5.27
C LYS A 254 22.92 -35.51 -4.69
N LYS A 255 23.17 -35.38 -3.38
CA LYS A 255 24.26 -36.06 -2.66
C LYS A 255 23.80 -37.40 -2.06
N GLY A 256 22.53 -37.75 -2.18
CA GLY A 256 21.95 -38.93 -1.54
C GLY A 256 21.72 -38.77 -0.02
N GLU A 257 21.71 -37.53 0.47
CA GLU A 257 21.49 -37.19 1.87
C GLU A 257 20.03 -36.82 2.10
N VAL A 258 19.49 -37.14 3.29
CA VAL A 258 18.15 -36.71 3.71
C VAL A 258 18.27 -35.34 4.38
N TYR A 259 17.54 -34.37 3.89
CA TYR A 259 17.45 -33.03 4.48
C TYR A 259 16.04 -32.81 5.03
N GLU A 260 15.94 -32.47 6.30
CA GLU A 260 14.68 -32.08 6.92
C GLU A 260 14.45 -30.59 6.68
N ILE A 261 13.39 -30.27 5.90
CA ILE A 261 13.05 -28.90 5.56
C ILE A 261 12.57 -28.16 6.83
N ASP A 262 13.17 -27.01 7.13
CA ASP A 262 12.72 -26.14 8.21
C ASP A 262 11.45 -25.39 7.78
N GLU A 263 10.28 -25.91 8.21
CA GLU A 263 8.96 -25.33 7.93
C GLU A 263 8.60 -24.16 8.85
N THR A 264 9.47 -23.77 9.80
CA THR A 264 9.17 -22.64 10.69
C THR A 264 9.07 -21.35 9.88
N PRO A 265 8.08 -20.46 10.14
CA PRO A 265 7.99 -19.19 9.45
C PRO A 265 9.20 -18.29 9.69
N ALA A 266 9.56 -17.48 8.69
CA ALA A 266 10.66 -16.52 8.78
C ALA A 266 10.28 -15.24 9.55
N THR A 267 8.99 -15.03 9.77
CA THR A 267 8.46 -13.78 10.37
C THR A 267 7.45 -14.07 11.46
N ILE A 268 7.36 -13.19 12.44
CA ILE A 268 6.33 -13.27 13.50
C ILE A 268 4.91 -13.32 12.91
N ARG A 269 4.64 -12.60 11.82
CA ARG A 269 3.33 -12.66 11.14
C ARG A 269 3.07 -14.02 10.51
N GLY A 270 4.09 -14.66 9.97
CA GLY A 270 4.02 -16.03 9.47
C GLY A 270 3.71 -17.01 10.60
N GLU A 271 4.39 -16.90 11.73
CA GLU A 271 4.14 -17.74 12.92
C GLU A 271 2.71 -17.58 13.43
N ILE A 272 2.22 -16.34 13.58
CA ILE A 272 0.83 -16.09 14.00
C ILE A 272 -0.16 -16.69 12.98
N ASN A 273 0.09 -16.53 11.69
CA ASN A 273 -0.78 -17.09 10.66
C ASN A 273 -0.76 -18.62 10.64
N LEU A 274 0.38 -19.24 10.93
CA LEU A 274 0.47 -20.69 11.09
C LEU A 274 -0.42 -21.15 12.25
N MET A 275 -0.31 -20.53 13.43
CA MET A 275 -1.16 -20.85 14.58
C MET A 275 -2.65 -20.62 14.29
N ILE A 276 -3.01 -19.53 13.59
CA ILE A 276 -4.39 -19.29 13.15
C ILE A 276 -4.88 -20.41 12.24
N ASN A 277 -4.06 -20.86 11.30
CA ASN A 277 -4.42 -21.95 10.37
C ASN A 277 -4.64 -23.27 11.11
N GLU A 278 -3.76 -23.62 12.03
CA GLU A 278 -3.89 -24.82 12.87
C GLU A 278 -5.17 -24.78 13.70
N ARG A 279 -5.44 -23.68 14.38
CA ARG A 279 -6.69 -23.48 15.14
C ARG A 279 -7.92 -23.61 14.25
N ASN A 280 -7.93 -22.91 13.12
CA ASN A 280 -9.05 -22.94 12.19
C ASN A 280 -9.27 -24.35 11.59
N HIS A 281 -8.19 -25.09 11.36
CA HIS A 281 -8.28 -26.49 10.92
C HIS A 281 -8.94 -27.36 11.98
N LEU A 282 -8.57 -27.21 13.25
CA LEU A 282 -9.18 -27.94 14.37
C LEU A 282 -10.66 -27.62 14.52
N VAL A 283 -11.05 -26.34 14.41
CA VAL A 283 -12.47 -25.92 14.45
C VAL A 283 -13.27 -26.58 13.34
N ARG A 284 -12.79 -26.50 12.10
CA ARG A 284 -13.46 -27.13 10.94
C ARG A 284 -13.57 -28.65 11.06
N THR A 285 -12.51 -29.30 11.55
CA THR A 285 -12.53 -30.76 11.76
C THR A 285 -13.57 -31.17 12.80
N ARG A 286 -13.72 -30.35 13.86
CA ARG A 286 -14.74 -30.55 14.89
C ARG A 286 -16.15 -30.34 14.35
N GLU A 287 -16.40 -29.27 13.62
CA GLU A 287 -17.68 -29.02 12.96
C GLU A 287 -18.09 -30.15 12.02
N LEU A 288 -17.15 -30.69 11.24
CA LEU A 288 -17.37 -31.84 10.39
C LEU A 288 -17.68 -33.13 11.17
N ALA A 289 -17.03 -33.32 12.32
CA ALA A 289 -17.32 -34.47 13.21
C ALA A 289 -18.72 -34.35 13.81
N ASP A 290 -19.09 -33.16 14.30
CA ASP A 290 -20.43 -32.88 14.86
C ASP A 290 -21.54 -33.08 13.80
N LEU A 291 -21.28 -32.67 12.55
CA LEU A 291 -22.22 -32.88 11.44
C LEU A 291 -22.38 -34.36 11.09
N ARG A 292 -21.29 -35.14 11.06
CA ARG A 292 -21.34 -36.58 10.85
C ARG A 292 -22.07 -37.29 11.97
N GLU A 293 -21.86 -36.91 13.21
CA GLU A 293 -22.57 -37.45 14.36
C GLU A 293 -24.08 -37.19 14.25
N LYS A 294 -24.50 -35.94 13.91
CA LYS A 294 -25.90 -35.59 13.66
C LYS A 294 -26.51 -36.41 12.51
N GLN A 295 -25.77 -36.65 11.44
CA GLN A 295 -26.25 -37.51 10.32
C GLN A 295 -26.41 -38.99 10.71
N LEU A 296 -25.57 -39.51 11.61
CA LEU A 296 -25.70 -40.85 12.11
C LEU A 296 -26.93 -41.07 12.99
N PHE A 297 -27.49 -40.03 13.60
CA PHE A 297 -28.73 -40.09 14.40
C PHE A 297 -30.01 -39.96 13.57
N ILE A 298 -29.94 -39.70 12.26
CA ILE A 298 -31.09 -39.74 11.34
C ILE A 298 -31.12 -41.17 10.71
N VAL A 299 -31.24 -42.20 11.53
CA VAL A 299 -31.63 -43.52 11.05
C VAL A 299 -33.16 -43.54 10.97
N PRO A 300 -33.77 -43.79 9.80
CA PRO A 300 -35.22 -44.00 9.72
C PRO A 300 -35.56 -45.15 10.63
N ALA A 301 -36.57 -45.00 11.48
CA ALA A 301 -37.09 -46.04 12.31
C ALA A 301 -37.43 -47.26 11.42
N ALA A 302 -36.73 -48.36 11.63
CA ALA A 302 -37.04 -49.60 10.94
C ALA A 302 -38.49 -49.99 11.21
N PRO A 303 -39.26 -50.41 10.20
CA PRO A 303 -40.64 -50.81 10.39
C PRO A 303 -40.71 -51.99 11.39
N THR A 304 -41.52 -51.83 12.44
CA THR A 304 -41.79 -52.88 13.42
C THR A 304 -42.39 -54.11 12.72
N PRO A 305 -41.80 -55.29 12.84
CA PRO A 305 -42.37 -56.51 12.26
C PRO A 305 -43.67 -56.82 12.99
N LYS A 306 -44.76 -57.01 12.23
CA LYS A 306 -46.03 -57.55 12.75
C LYS A 306 -45.85 -59.04 13.05
N TYR A 307 -45.82 -59.40 14.31
CA TYR A 307 -45.77 -60.79 14.78
C TYR A 307 -47.05 -61.52 14.40
N LYS A 308 -46.91 -62.71 13.73
CA LYS A 308 -47.94 -63.75 13.62
C LYS A 308 -47.43 -64.99 14.30
N PRO A 309 -48.13 -65.56 15.28
CA PRO A 309 -47.68 -66.80 15.91
C PRO A 309 -47.88 -68.01 14.96
N SER A 310 -46.81 -68.81 14.73
CA SER A 310 -46.86 -70.08 14.10
C SER A 310 -46.59 -71.17 15.13
N GLN A 311 -47.35 -72.29 15.04
CA GLN A 311 -47.24 -73.44 15.89
C GLN A 311 -46.11 -74.31 15.36
N ASP A 312 -44.93 -74.32 16.01
CA ASP A 312 -43.98 -75.46 16.02
C ASP A 312 -42.90 -75.20 17.09
N SER A 313 -42.80 -76.11 18.05
CA SER A 313 -42.03 -75.95 19.29
C SER A 313 -40.49 -76.06 19.11
N ASN A 314 -39.95 -76.44 17.94
CA ASN A 314 -38.52 -76.43 17.69
C ASN A 314 -38.01 -75.08 17.17
N ASP A 315 -38.83 -74.34 16.46
CA ASP A 315 -38.48 -72.99 15.97
C ASP A 315 -38.42 -71.95 17.11
N GLU A 316 -39.15 -72.20 18.22
CA GLU A 316 -39.11 -71.27 19.38
C GLU A 316 -37.75 -71.35 20.12
N LEU A 317 -37.06 -72.49 20.16
CA LEU A 317 -35.76 -72.62 20.81
C LEU A 317 -34.63 -71.94 19.97
N GLU A 318 -34.61 -72.11 18.65
CA GLU A 318 -33.68 -71.42 17.76
C GLU A 318 -33.93 -69.91 17.74
N GLN A 319 -35.21 -69.51 17.80
CA GLN A 319 -35.55 -68.05 17.89
C GLN A 319 -35.16 -67.45 19.24
N ALA A 320 -35.29 -68.21 20.35
CA ALA A 320 -34.85 -67.79 21.67
C ALA A 320 -33.34 -67.64 21.78
N GLU A 321 -32.54 -68.57 21.21
CA GLU A 321 -31.08 -68.49 21.13
C GLU A 321 -30.64 -67.34 20.27
N SER A 322 -31.29 -67.06 19.12
CA SER A 322 -31.06 -65.91 18.25
C SER A 322 -31.35 -64.56 18.96
N VAL A 323 -32.40 -64.50 19.80
CA VAL A 323 -32.73 -63.33 20.59
C VAL A 323 -31.71 -63.09 21.70
N VAL A 324 -31.26 -64.17 22.40
CA VAL A 324 -30.24 -64.04 23.44
C VAL A 324 -28.90 -63.57 22.85
N GLU A 325 -28.52 -64.09 21.69
CA GLU A 325 -27.30 -63.62 21.02
C GLU A 325 -27.41 -62.16 20.54
N ARG A 326 -28.54 -61.74 20.00
CA ARG A 326 -28.79 -60.31 19.67
C ARG A 326 -28.73 -59.42 20.91
N VAL A 327 -29.29 -59.86 22.05
CA VAL A 327 -29.21 -59.09 23.31
C VAL A 327 -27.77 -58.99 23.81
N LYS A 328 -26.95 -60.08 23.67
CA LYS A 328 -25.52 -60.02 23.97
C LYS A 328 -24.79 -59.03 23.04
N GLN A 329 -25.03 -59.08 21.75
CA GLN A 329 -24.46 -58.17 20.75
C GLN A 329 -24.84 -56.71 21.05
N VAL A 330 -26.10 -56.41 21.39
CA VAL A 330 -26.55 -55.07 21.78
C VAL A 330 -25.87 -54.60 23.08
N ARG A 331 -25.64 -55.51 24.06
CA ARG A 331 -24.90 -55.13 25.28
C ARG A 331 -23.43 -54.81 24.98
N ILE A 332 -22.78 -55.61 24.15
CA ILE A 332 -21.40 -55.35 23.71
C ILE A 332 -21.31 -54.01 22.96
N GLN A 333 -22.22 -53.77 22.04
CA GLN A 333 -22.30 -52.48 21.30
C GLN A 333 -22.52 -51.28 22.21
N ARG A 334 -23.40 -51.41 23.21
CA ARG A 334 -23.61 -50.33 24.23
C ARG A 334 -22.37 -50.08 25.08
N GLN A 335 -21.63 -51.15 25.44
CA GLN A 335 -20.39 -50.99 26.19
C GLN A 335 -19.32 -50.30 25.35
N ILE A 336 -19.14 -50.68 24.09
CA ILE A 336 -18.20 -50.05 23.15
C ILE A 336 -18.58 -48.58 22.93
N ALA A 337 -19.87 -48.27 22.77
CA ALA A 337 -20.36 -46.88 22.62
C ALA A 337 -20.08 -46.03 23.87
N LYS A 338 -20.24 -46.63 25.07
CA LYS A 338 -19.93 -45.93 26.33
C LYS A 338 -18.45 -45.63 26.48
N GLU A 339 -17.59 -46.59 26.18
CA GLU A 339 -16.12 -46.41 26.22
C GLU A 339 -15.64 -45.40 25.18
N ALA A 340 -16.23 -45.40 24.00
CA ALA A 340 -15.96 -44.42 22.96
C ALA A 340 -16.40 -43.01 23.39
N ALA A 341 -17.55 -42.86 24.04
CA ALA A 341 -18.03 -41.58 24.57
C ALA A 341 -17.12 -41.03 25.70
N GLU A 342 -16.67 -41.92 26.61
CA GLU A 342 -15.73 -41.52 27.66
C GLU A 342 -14.34 -41.11 27.10
N ALA A 343 -13.88 -41.82 26.07
CA ALA A 343 -12.63 -41.47 25.37
C ALA A 343 -12.74 -40.13 24.63
N LEU A 344 -13.90 -39.87 24.01
CA LEU A 344 -14.18 -38.61 23.33
C LEU A 344 -14.21 -37.44 24.33
N GLU A 345 -14.86 -37.62 25.48
CA GLU A 345 -14.92 -36.58 26.50
C GLU A 345 -13.53 -36.26 27.11
N LYS A 346 -12.70 -37.27 27.34
CA LYS A 346 -11.30 -37.07 27.76
C LYS A 346 -10.50 -36.29 26.72
N ARG A 347 -10.69 -36.58 25.43
CA ARG A 347 -10.06 -35.83 24.34
C ARG A 347 -10.56 -34.38 24.29
N ARG A 348 -11.87 -34.15 24.51
CA ARG A 348 -12.47 -32.82 24.55
C ARG A 348 -11.85 -31.94 25.65
N ILE A 349 -11.72 -32.53 26.87
CA ILE A 349 -11.12 -31.79 28.00
C ILE A 349 -9.64 -31.48 27.72
N ALA A 350 -8.89 -32.43 27.18
CA ALA A 350 -7.49 -32.21 26.82
C ALA A 350 -7.33 -31.14 25.73
N GLN A 351 -8.25 -31.12 24.77
CA GLN A 351 -8.25 -30.10 23.71
C GLN A 351 -8.57 -28.71 24.28
N GLN A 352 -9.60 -28.58 25.13
CA GLN A 352 -9.92 -27.32 25.79
C GLN A 352 -8.74 -26.75 26.62
N GLN A 353 -7.97 -27.62 27.26
CA GLN A 353 -6.77 -27.20 28.01
C GLN A 353 -5.68 -26.69 27.07
N ARG A 354 -5.49 -27.32 25.92
CA ARG A 354 -4.56 -26.84 24.87
C ARG A 354 -5.01 -25.50 24.31
N ASP A 355 -6.29 -25.37 23.94
CA ASP A 355 -6.84 -24.15 23.37
C ASP A 355 -6.69 -22.95 24.32
N MET A 356 -6.89 -23.18 25.64
CA MET A 356 -6.66 -22.14 26.67
C MET A 356 -5.18 -21.79 26.82
N ALA A 357 -4.27 -22.76 26.69
CA ALA A 357 -2.84 -22.49 26.74
C ALA A 357 -2.38 -21.68 25.52
N ASP A 358 -2.85 -22.06 24.34
CA ASP A 358 -2.55 -21.39 23.07
C ASP A 358 -3.13 -19.97 23.03
N GLN A 359 -4.34 -19.77 23.58
CA GLN A 359 -4.93 -18.44 23.70
C GLN A 359 -4.10 -17.56 24.61
N LYS A 360 -3.65 -18.07 25.75
CA LYS A 360 -2.82 -17.33 26.70
C LYS A 360 -1.45 -16.96 26.13
N GLU A 361 -0.84 -17.85 25.34
CA GLU A 361 0.42 -17.55 24.66
C GLU A 361 0.22 -16.51 23.56
N ARG A 362 -0.89 -16.58 22.80
CA ARG A 362 -1.27 -15.59 21.80
C ARG A 362 -1.47 -14.20 22.41
N GLU A 363 -2.20 -14.10 23.52
CA GLU A 363 -2.40 -12.83 24.24
C GLU A 363 -1.06 -12.26 24.71
N ARG A 364 -0.14 -13.12 25.16
CA ARG A 364 1.21 -12.72 25.55
C ARG A 364 2.03 -12.16 24.38
N LEU A 365 1.97 -12.81 23.22
CA LEU A 365 2.67 -12.38 22.00
C LEU A 365 2.10 -11.06 21.46
N LEU A 366 0.78 -10.92 21.46
CA LEU A 366 0.11 -9.66 21.07
C LEU A 366 0.51 -8.51 22.02
N ALA A 367 0.49 -8.73 23.33
CA ALA A 367 0.91 -7.73 24.30
C ALA A 367 2.40 -7.33 24.13
N GLN A 368 3.26 -8.28 23.76
CA GLN A 368 4.67 -7.98 23.47
C GLN A 368 4.82 -7.11 22.20
N GLU A 369 4.04 -7.41 21.15
CA GLU A 369 4.09 -6.63 19.92
C GLU A 369 3.51 -5.23 20.10
N GLU A 370 2.41 -5.09 20.84
CA GLU A 370 1.84 -3.79 21.22
C GLU A 370 2.83 -2.95 22.04
N ALA A 371 3.49 -3.57 23.02
CA ALA A 371 4.52 -2.92 23.82
C ALA A 371 5.73 -2.48 22.97
N ARG A 372 6.11 -3.28 21.98
CA ARG A 372 7.17 -2.95 21.02
C ARG A 372 6.77 -1.80 20.10
N GLN A 373 5.54 -1.80 19.60
CA GLN A 373 5.02 -0.71 18.77
C GLN A 373 4.88 0.58 19.54
N ALA A 374 4.34 0.53 20.77
CA ALA A 374 4.25 1.68 21.66
C ALA A 374 5.64 2.29 21.96
N LYS A 375 6.65 1.44 22.19
CA LYS A 375 8.03 1.88 22.39
C LYS A 375 8.62 2.54 21.14
N LEU A 376 8.29 2.03 19.96
CA LEU A 376 8.73 2.60 18.68
C LEU A 376 8.04 3.94 18.39
N GLU A 377 6.75 4.06 18.69
CA GLU A 377 6.00 5.32 18.59
C GLU A 377 6.51 6.37 19.58
N GLN A 378 6.78 5.97 20.81
CA GLN A 378 7.37 6.85 21.81
C GLN A 378 8.75 7.36 21.38
N GLN A 379 9.57 6.50 20.77
CA GLN A 379 10.85 6.92 20.20
C GLN A 379 10.69 7.88 19.02
N ARG A 380 9.68 7.66 18.16
CA ARG A 380 9.37 8.56 17.04
C ARG A 380 8.85 9.92 17.54
N ALA A 381 7.95 9.91 18.51
CA ALA A 381 7.43 11.13 19.13
C ALA A 381 8.56 11.94 19.80
N LYS A 382 9.43 11.27 20.56
CA LYS A 382 10.58 11.91 21.19
C LYS A 382 11.54 12.53 20.18
N ARG A 383 11.79 11.85 19.05
CA ARG A 383 12.62 12.38 17.96
C ARG A 383 11.96 13.59 17.26
N ALA A 384 10.64 13.55 17.08
CA ALA A 384 9.89 14.67 16.49
C ALA A 384 9.88 15.90 17.42
N ASP A 385 9.76 15.70 18.73
CA ASP A 385 9.85 16.79 19.73
C ASP A 385 11.25 17.38 19.80
N GLU A 386 12.30 16.56 19.76
CA GLU A 386 13.70 17.00 19.71
C GLU A 386 13.96 17.80 18.42
N GLU A 387 13.41 17.38 17.27
CA GLU A 387 13.53 18.08 15.99
C GLU A 387 12.78 19.41 16.00
N ALA A 388 11.56 19.46 16.56
CA ALA A 388 10.75 20.66 16.69
C ALA A 388 11.38 21.69 17.66
N GLY A 389 11.85 21.22 18.82
CA GLY A 389 12.55 22.07 19.80
C GLY A 389 13.86 22.64 19.23
N PHE A 390 14.56 21.84 18.45
CA PHE A 390 15.77 22.23 17.77
C PHE A 390 15.50 23.33 16.70
N LYS A 391 14.49 23.16 15.83
CA LYS A 391 14.09 24.19 14.85
C LYS A 391 13.68 25.48 15.53
N ALA A 392 12.89 25.44 16.59
CA ALA A 392 12.44 26.62 17.33
C ALA A 392 13.61 27.39 17.98
N GLN A 393 14.60 26.71 18.52
CA GLN A 393 15.79 27.32 19.12
C GLN A 393 16.69 27.99 18.07
N HIS A 394 16.82 27.39 16.88
CA HIS A 394 17.61 27.95 15.79
C HIS A 394 16.94 29.13 15.09
N ASP A 395 15.61 29.10 14.92
CA ASP A 395 14.85 30.25 14.42
C ASP A 395 14.98 31.47 15.33
N HIS A 396 15.04 31.27 16.65
CA HIS A 396 15.22 32.36 17.60
C HIS A 396 16.65 32.95 17.58
N ILE A 397 17.69 32.13 17.45
CA ILE A 397 19.09 32.56 17.34
C ILE A 397 19.33 33.35 16.05
N SER A 398 18.73 32.91 14.93
CA SER A 398 18.89 33.58 13.64
C SER A 398 18.30 35.00 13.62
N HIS A 399 17.23 35.24 14.37
CA HIS A 399 16.63 36.58 14.49
C HIS A 399 17.45 37.56 15.35
N GLN A 400 18.18 37.15 16.35
CA GLN A 400 19.00 38.00 17.21
C GLN A 400 20.36 38.41 16.58
N GLU A 401 20.99 37.55 15.81
CA GLU A 401 22.29 37.83 15.15
C GLU A 401 22.17 38.73 13.89
N LEU A 402 21.00 38.79 13.28
CA LEU A 402 20.72 39.64 12.09
C LEU A 402 20.99 41.14 12.30
N SER A 403 20.96 41.59 13.53
CA SER A 403 21.04 43.04 13.84
C SER A 403 22.45 43.59 13.90
N SER A 404 23.50 42.79 13.99
CA SER A 404 24.83 43.30 14.35
C SER A 404 25.94 43.20 13.30
N GLN A 405 25.83 42.38 12.25
CA GLN A 405 27.03 42.03 11.43
C GLN A 405 27.07 42.50 9.98
N HIS A 406 25.99 42.98 9.35
CA HIS A 406 26.08 43.39 7.93
C HIS A 406 26.05 44.89 7.69
N ARG A 407 27.24 45.50 7.66
CA ARG A 407 27.43 46.89 7.15
C ARG A 407 26.88 47.10 5.73
N LEU A 408 26.73 46.04 4.92
CA LEU A 408 26.19 46.09 3.56
C LEU A 408 24.66 46.32 3.54
N LEU A 409 23.90 45.85 4.52
CA LEU A 409 22.47 46.08 4.61
C LEU A 409 22.10 47.57 4.90
N LYS A 410 23.03 48.35 5.45
CA LYS A 410 22.82 49.77 5.69
C LYS A 410 22.91 50.66 4.43
N ILE A 411 23.44 50.10 3.33
CA ILE A 411 23.70 50.86 2.08
C ILE A 411 22.65 50.53 1.01
N ILE A 412 21.88 49.47 1.17
CA ILE A 412 20.90 49.02 0.19
C ILE A 412 19.50 49.36 0.71
N ASP A 413 18.64 49.91 -0.16
CA ASP A 413 17.24 50.12 0.16
C ASP A 413 16.54 48.76 0.37
N GLN A 414 16.33 48.39 1.65
CA GLN A 414 15.70 47.13 2.07
C GLN A 414 14.25 46.97 1.59
N LYS A 415 13.62 48.06 1.10
CA LYS A 415 12.26 48.05 0.56
C LYS A 415 12.23 47.71 -0.94
N SER A 416 13.37 47.81 -1.62
CA SER A 416 13.46 47.40 -3.03
C SER A 416 13.43 45.90 -3.19
N ASP A 417 12.92 45.40 -4.32
CA ASP A 417 12.90 43.94 -4.62
C ASP A 417 14.31 43.32 -4.56
N PHE A 418 15.31 44.02 -5.06
CA PHE A 418 16.70 43.62 -4.96
C PHE A 418 17.16 43.50 -3.49
N GLY A 419 16.82 44.48 -2.67
CA GLY A 419 17.17 44.50 -1.24
C GLY A 419 16.50 43.36 -0.48
N GLN A 420 15.25 43.07 -0.77
CA GLN A 420 14.52 41.95 -0.14
C GLN A 420 15.15 40.58 -0.51
N HIS A 421 15.43 40.36 -1.78
CA HIS A 421 16.07 39.10 -2.24
C HIS A 421 17.49 38.93 -1.70
N LEU A 422 18.27 40.04 -1.64
CA LEU A 422 19.62 39.99 -1.06
C LEU A 422 19.56 39.71 0.44
N ASN A 423 18.58 40.23 1.15
CA ASN A 423 18.37 39.95 2.57
C ASN A 423 18.02 38.50 2.82
N THR A 424 17.19 37.90 1.95
CA THR A 424 16.89 36.43 2.01
C THR A 424 18.16 35.61 1.82
N LEU A 425 19.01 35.95 0.87
CA LEU A 425 20.27 35.26 0.64
C LEU A 425 21.22 35.31 1.85
N LEU A 426 21.33 36.48 2.49
CA LEU A 426 22.13 36.67 3.70
C LEU A 426 21.54 35.92 4.91
N HIS A 427 20.23 35.80 4.99
CA HIS A 427 19.56 35.02 6.03
C HIS A 427 19.84 33.50 5.86
N LEU A 428 19.78 32.98 4.64
CA LEU A 428 20.13 31.58 4.33
C LEU A 428 21.60 31.28 4.69
N ASP A 429 22.50 32.21 4.44
CA ASP A 429 23.91 32.07 4.82
C ASP A 429 24.11 31.96 6.35
N GLN A 430 23.36 32.76 7.10
CA GLN A 430 23.40 32.70 8.57
C GLN A 430 22.82 31.41 9.10
N GLN A 431 21.70 30.96 8.54
CA GLN A 431 21.14 29.64 8.90
C GLN A 431 22.15 28.52 8.62
N MET A 432 22.82 28.54 7.48
CA MET A 432 23.86 27.58 7.16
C MET A 432 24.99 27.59 8.21
N SER A 433 25.45 28.76 8.59
CA SER A 433 26.51 28.93 9.59
C SER A 433 26.08 28.45 11.00
N ALA A 434 24.83 28.66 11.37
CA ALA A 434 24.26 28.17 12.62
C ALA A 434 24.21 26.64 12.65
N TRP A 435 23.76 26.00 11.57
CA TRP A 435 23.74 24.55 11.44
C TRP A 435 25.14 23.92 11.44
N GLN A 436 26.11 24.62 10.85
CA GLN A 436 27.51 24.17 10.86
C GLN A 436 28.10 24.19 12.27
N ARG A 437 27.87 25.24 13.04
CA ARG A 437 28.29 25.32 14.46
C ARG A 437 27.67 24.20 15.28
N TYR A 438 26.36 24.02 15.18
CA TYR A 438 25.64 22.97 15.89
C TYR A 438 26.18 21.56 15.57
N ARG A 439 26.41 21.28 14.29
CA ARG A 439 26.96 19.99 13.85
C ARG A 439 28.36 19.71 14.42
N SER A 440 29.10 20.77 14.72
CA SER A 440 30.48 20.70 15.23
C SER A 440 30.55 20.63 16.75
N GLU A 441 29.42 20.83 17.47
CA GLU A 441 29.42 20.78 18.93
C GLU A 441 29.68 19.36 19.44
N PRO A 442 30.55 19.18 20.50
CA PRO A 442 30.86 17.85 21.04
C PRO A 442 29.67 17.13 21.65
N SER A 443 28.66 17.86 22.12
CA SER A 443 27.42 17.34 22.72
C SER A 443 26.42 16.79 21.69
N THR A 444 26.62 17.05 20.39
CA THR A 444 25.69 16.69 19.32
C THR A 444 25.77 15.20 19.01
N THR A 445 24.66 14.50 19.11
CA THR A 445 24.55 13.07 18.80
C THR A 445 24.67 12.80 17.29
N ASP A 446 25.02 11.57 16.90
CA ASP A 446 25.15 11.22 15.48
C ASP A 446 23.83 11.39 14.73
N HIS A 447 22.69 11.15 15.37
CA HIS A 447 21.37 11.40 14.79
C HIS A 447 21.14 12.90 14.53
N GLN A 448 21.48 13.75 15.49
CA GLN A 448 21.39 15.22 15.37
C GLN A 448 22.34 15.75 14.29
N LYS A 449 23.55 15.17 14.16
CA LYS A 449 24.48 15.49 13.06
C LYS A 449 23.93 15.15 11.69
N GLN A 450 23.15 14.04 11.58
CA GLN A 450 22.48 13.68 10.34
C GLN A 450 21.34 14.65 9.99
N LEU A 451 20.54 15.08 10.98
CA LEU A 451 19.49 16.09 10.80
C LEU A 451 20.10 17.41 10.35
N ALA A 452 21.11 17.90 11.03
CA ALA A 452 21.84 19.10 10.65
C ALA A 452 22.39 19.03 9.22
N GLY A 453 22.89 17.85 8.80
CA GLY A 453 23.36 17.64 7.44
C GLY A 453 22.25 17.74 6.37
N ARG A 454 21.03 17.31 6.68
CA ARG A 454 19.86 17.46 5.78
C ARG A 454 19.45 18.93 5.63
N GLU A 455 19.35 19.65 6.74
CA GLU A 455 19.01 21.09 6.74
C GLU A 455 20.09 21.89 5.96
N GLN A 456 21.38 21.60 6.17
CA GLN A 456 22.46 22.21 5.39
C GLN A 456 22.33 21.93 3.89
N HIS A 457 21.92 20.75 3.49
CA HIS A 457 21.68 20.40 2.10
C HIS A 457 20.53 21.22 1.50
N GLU A 458 19.41 21.34 2.21
CA GLU A 458 18.24 22.10 1.78
C GLU A 458 18.55 23.59 1.68
N ILE A 459 19.23 24.16 2.67
CA ILE A 459 19.66 25.57 2.66
C ILE A 459 20.65 25.81 1.50
N GLY A 460 21.57 24.90 1.24
CA GLY A 460 22.49 25.01 0.10
C GLY A 460 21.77 25.10 -1.25
N SER A 461 20.74 24.30 -1.44
CA SER A 461 19.88 24.36 -2.64
C SER A 461 19.15 25.71 -2.75
N HIS A 462 18.64 26.24 -1.63
CA HIS A 462 17.98 27.53 -1.59
C HIS A 462 18.91 28.70 -1.87
N ILE A 463 20.15 28.69 -1.35
CA ILE A 463 21.17 29.72 -1.67
C ILE A 463 21.42 29.75 -3.17
N ILE A 464 21.62 28.62 -3.82
CA ILE A 464 21.87 28.51 -5.26
C ILE A 464 20.69 29.06 -6.06
N SER A 465 19.47 28.56 -5.76
CA SER A 465 18.25 28.98 -6.45
C SER A 465 17.98 30.48 -6.32
N HIS A 466 18.12 31.06 -5.10
CA HIS A 466 17.93 32.47 -4.86
C HIS A 466 18.97 33.36 -5.56
N SER A 467 20.21 32.88 -5.63
CA SER A 467 21.27 33.61 -6.32
C SER A 467 21.02 33.69 -7.83
N GLN A 468 20.51 32.62 -8.44
CA GLN A 468 20.10 32.60 -9.84
C GLN A 468 18.92 33.53 -10.10
N GLN A 469 17.86 33.47 -9.26
CA GLN A 469 16.71 34.36 -9.36
C GLN A 469 17.14 35.83 -9.26
N LEU A 470 18.07 36.15 -8.35
CA LEU A 470 18.57 37.49 -8.17
C LEU A 470 19.39 37.96 -9.38
N LEU A 471 20.18 37.07 -9.99
CA LEU A 471 20.92 37.37 -11.23
C LEU A 471 19.95 37.63 -12.40
N ASP A 472 18.87 36.88 -12.52
CA ASP A 472 17.88 37.05 -13.58
C ASP A 472 17.07 38.36 -13.36
N HIS A 473 16.73 38.67 -12.10
CA HIS A 473 16.15 39.98 -11.75
C HIS A 473 17.08 41.13 -12.16
N ILE A 474 18.39 41.05 -11.87
CA ILE A 474 19.37 42.07 -12.28
C ILE A 474 19.43 42.23 -13.80
N LYS A 475 19.36 41.10 -14.55
CA LYS A 475 19.34 41.14 -16.03
C LYS A 475 18.10 41.87 -16.58
N SER A 476 16.97 41.83 -15.88
CA SER A 476 15.74 42.51 -16.28
C SER A 476 15.73 44.02 -16.05
N ILE A 477 16.65 44.56 -15.23
CA ILE A 477 16.75 46.01 -14.93
C ILE A 477 17.13 46.79 -16.18
N SER A 478 16.37 47.80 -16.58
CA SER A 478 16.64 48.60 -17.77
C SER A 478 17.82 49.53 -17.58
N ASP A 479 17.97 50.17 -16.41
CA ASP A 479 19.06 51.10 -16.13
C ASP A 479 20.41 50.38 -15.96
N LEU A 480 21.36 50.72 -16.85
CA LEU A 480 22.69 50.09 -16.89
C LEU A 480 23.52 50.39 -15.63
N SER A 481 23.37 51.58 -15.04
CA SER A 481 24.11 51.98 -13.83
C SER A 481 23.70 51.14 -12.62
N THR A 482 22.40 51.02 -12.41
CA THR A 482 21.79 50.21 -11.37
C THR A 482 22.14 48.75 -11.57
N ARG A 483 22.05 48.23 -12.80
CA ARG A 483 22.41 46.86 -13.16
C ARG A 483 23.87 46.52 -12.82
N LYS A 484 24.79 47.42 -13.13
CA LYS A 484 26.22 47.31 -12.77
C LYS A 484 26.46 47.29 -11.27
N ALA A 485 25.80 48.19 -10.55
CA ALA A 485 25.92 48.27 -9.10
C ALA A 485 25.39 47.00 -8.40
N HIS A 486 24.19 46.55 -8.81
CA HIS A 486 23.58 45.33 -8.26
C HIS A 486 24.41 44.08 -8.60
N THR A 487 24.92 43.91 -9.85
CA THR A 487 25.78 42.78 -10.22
C THR A 487 27.06 42.75 -9.39
N LYS A 488 27.70 43.90 -9.17
CA LYS A 488 28.89 44.00 -8.32
C LYS A 488 28.61 43.62 -6.87
N THR A 489 27.45 44.02 -6.37
CA THR A 489 27.03 43.67 -5.01
C THR A 489 26.72 42.19 -4.87
N LEU A 490 25.97 41.61 -5.82
CA LEU A 490 25.67 40.18 -5.83
C LEU A 490 26.93 39.33 -5.91
N GLU A 491 27.86 39.64 -6.83
CA GLU A 491 29.14 38.95 -6.97
C GLU A 491 29.90 38.91 -5.65
N ARG A 492 30.04 40.06 -4.99
CA ARG A 492 30.77 40.15 -3.73
C ARG A 492 30.10 39.34 -2.60
N VAL A 493 28.78 39.44 -2.48
CA VAL A 493 28.04 38.72 -1.45
C VAL A 493 28.07 37.21 -1.72
N PHE A 494 27.87 36.81 -2.96
CA PHE A 494 27.86 35.43 -3.34
C PHE A 494 29.22 34.74 -3.17
N ASP A 495 30.31 35.38 -3.58
CA ASP A 495 31.65 34.85 -3.38
C ASP A 495 32.01 34.74 -1.90
N ASP A 496 31.61 35.69 -1.08
CA ASP A 496 31.80 35.69 0.37
C ASP A 496 31.02 34.51 1.04
N ILE A 497 29.78 34.25 0.60
CA ILE A 497 28.99 33.06 1.03
C ILE A 497 29.66 31.78 0.57
N LYS A 498 30.04 31.69 -0.69
CA LYS A 498 30.69 30.52 -1.27
C LYS A 498 31.95 30.14 -0.49
N ASP A 499 32.78 31.10 -0.18
CA ASP A 499 34.06 30.87 0.52
C ASP A 499 33.84 30.47 2.00
N ARG A 500 32.88 31.11 2.68
CA ARG A 500 32.52 30.77 4.09
C ARG A 500 31.87 29.41 4.22
N GLN A 501 30.98 29.04 3.27
CA GLN A 501 30.19 27.82 3.37
C GLN A 501 30.81 26.60 2.70
N GLN A 502 32.04 26.71 2.18
CA GLN A 502 32.69 25.64 1.43
C GLN A 502 32.72 24.30 2.17
N SER A 503 32.96 24.30 3.47
CA SER A 503 33.02 23.08 4.29
C SER A 503 31.64 22.53 4.69
N ALA A 504 30.59 23.34 4.63
CA ALA A 504 29.21 22.95 4.95
C ALA A 504 28.46 22.39 3.75
N LEU A 505 28.88 22.73 2.54
CA LEU A 505 28.22 22.38 1.29
C LEU A 505 28.63 20.99 0.80
N SER A 506 27.68 20.22 0.25
CA SER A 506 27.97 18.97 -0.45
C SER A 506 28.84 19.21 -1.68
N PRO A 507 29.58 18.19 -2.17
CA PRO A 507 30.38 18.32 -3.40
C PRO A 507 29.57 18.75 -4.63
N GLU A 508 28.30 18.40 -4.68
CA GLU A 508 27.35 18.81 -5.71
C GLU A 508 27.04 20.31 -5.61
N HIS A 509 26.66 20.79 -4.43
CA HIS A 509 26.40 22.20 -4.19
C HIS A 509 27.65 23.07 -4.42
N GLN A 510 28.83 22.61 -4.04
CA GLN A 510 30.08 23.31 -4.34
C GLN A 510 30.33 23.47 -5.84
N ARG A 511 29.96 22.46 -6.66
CA ARG A 511 30.03 22.56 -8.13
C ARG A 511 29.02 23.59 -8.66
N GLN A 512 27.78 23.51 -8.21
CA GLN A 512 26.72 24.44 -8.61
C GLN A 512 27.04 25.89 -8.19
N MET A 513 27.56 26.09 -6.99
CA MET A 513 28.03 27.41 -6.52
C MET A 513 29.15 27.99 -7.42
N ARG A 514 30.09 27.15 -7.87
CA ARG A 514 31.13 27.59 -8.83
C ARG A 514 30.54 27.99 -10.17
N THR A 515 29.54 27.26 -10.65
CA THR A 515 28.82 27.59 -11.89
C THR A 515 28.12 28.94 -11.78
N VAL A 516 27.34 29.16 -10.72
CA VAL A 516 26.65 30.46 -10.49
C VAL A 516 27.64 31.60 -10.33
N SER A 517 28.75 31.41 -9.59
CA SER A 517 29.81 32.41 -9.46
C SER A 517 30.40 32.78 -10.82
N ALA A 518 30.65 31.80 -11.68
CA ALA A 518 31.17 32.02 -13.04
C ALA A 518 30.15 32.76 -13.92
N GLU A 519 28.86 32.49 -13.80
CA GLU A 519 27.78 33.18 -14.51
C GLU A 519 27.68 34.63 -14.09
N ILE A 520 27.70 34.93 -12.78
CA ILE A 520 27.68 36.31 -12.25
C ILE A 520 28.90 37.10 -12.75
N THR A 521 30.09 36.51 -12.66
CA THR A 521 31.32 37.11 -13.11
C THR A 521 31.35 37.31 -14.62
N GLY A 522 30.87 36.35 -15.40
CA GLY A 522 30.70 36.42 -16.85
C GLY A 522 29.80 37.59 -17.24
N TYR A 523 28.61 37.64 -16.64
CA TYR A 523 27.64 38.72 -16.86
C TYR A 523 28.22 40.10 -16.52
N ARG A 524 28.96 40.24 -15.40
CA ARG A 524 29.64 41.46 -15.04
C ARG A 524 30.65 41.92 -16.09
N ARG A 525 31.40 41.01 -16.67
CA ARG A 525 32.36 41.31 -17.77
C ARG A 525 31.65 41.81 -19.01
N ASP A 526 30.51 41.18 -19.38
CA ASP A 526 29.75 41.52 -20.57
C ASP A 526 29.10 42.89 -20.48
N ILE A 527 28.48 43.27 -19.34
CA ILE A 527 27.91 44.57 -19.12
C ILE A 527 28.99 45.67 -19.00
N ASN A 528 30.24 45.34 -18.68
CA ASN A 528 31.32 46.31 -18.67
C ASN A 528 31.94 46.49 -20.08
N ARG A 529 31.93 45.45 -20.95
CA ARG A 529 32.38 45.52 -22.35
C ARG A 529 31.43 46.29 -23.25
N SER A 530 30.15 46.26 -22.97
CA SER A 530 29.12 47.02 -23.73
C SER A 530 29.30 48.55 -23.73
N ARG A 531 30.35 49.11 -23.10
CA ARG A 531 30.79 50.53 -23.21
C ARG A 531 31.74 50.80 -24.35
N GLY A 532 32.21 49.79 -25.08
CA GLY A 532 33.24 49.94 -26.14
C GLY A 532 32.71 50.12 -27.56
N MET A 533 31.40 50.02 -27.77
CA MET A 533 30.79 50.27 -29.08
C MET A 533 29.94 51.54 -29.01
N SER A 534 30.58 52.71 -29.17
CA SER A 534 29.89 53.87 -29.69
C SER A 534 29.48 53.57 -31.13
N PRO A 535 28.24 53.87 -31.57
CA PRO A 535 27.88 53.80 -32.98
C PRO A 535 28.74 54.84 -33.70
N GLY A 536 29.76 54.41 -34.39
CA GLY A 536 30.39 55.22 -35.41
C GLY A 536 29.41 55.40 -36.56
N PHE A 537 29.21 56.64 -36.94
CA PHE A 537 28.48 57.11 -38.09
C PHE A 537 28.68 56.28 -39.34
#